data_609f2408a8394cbf90623027c82c9277
#
_entry.id   609f2408a8394cbf90623027c82c9277
#
_cell.length_a   1.000
_cell.length_b   1.000
_cell.length_c   1.000
_cell.angle_alpha   90.00
_cell.angle_beta   90.00
_cell.angle_gamma   90.00
#
_symmetry.space_group_name_H-M   'P 1'
#
loop_
_entity.id
_entity.type
_entity.pdbx_description
1 polymer ?
#
loop_
_entity_poly.entity_id
_entity_poly.type
_entity_poly.pdbx_seq_one_letter_code
_entity_poly.pdbx_strand_id
1 'polypeptide(L)'
;MSTPGTADQPLRVAVVGSGPAGFFVAQHLLAKPDLVVTVDLYERLPTPFGLVRFGVAPDHEEIKRVARQFEKSAAKPAFRFFGNVDVGSHLTLDDLRRHYHLICFTTGAQTDRRMGIPGEDLARSHAATEFVAWYNGHPEYRDREFDLAVERVAVVGVGNVAVDVARILCRTPEELATTDIADYALEALRRSQVREVYMLGRRGPAQAAVTHAEIKELGELPGADVWVRPDEIALDPLSQAEVERGEDRSAPRKLEILQEFAARSPAGKPRTLAIRFLVSPVELVGNQAGQVVGLRMVRNRLVADGRGGLRAEATDQSELLPVGLVFRSVGYHGVPLAGLPFDQKRGVVPNEHGRILVPPGNEPMVGVY
;
A
#
# COMPACT_ATOMS: atom_id res chain seq x y z
N MET A 1 23.49 -20.18 33.75
CA MET A 1 23.27 -20.35 32.29
C MET A 1 24.03 -19.23 31.59
N SER A 2 24.87 -19.57 30.58
CA SER A 2 25.58 -18.54 29.81
C SER A 2 24.58 -17.71 28.98
N THR A 3 24.85 -16.42 28.88
CA THR A 3 24.00 -15.49 28.13
C THR A 3 24.18 -15.75 26.62
N PRO A 4 23.08 -15.94 25.83
CA PRO A 4 23.19 -16.08 24.39
C PRO A 4 23.81 -14.82 23.74
N GLY A 5 24.54 -15.00 22.64
CA GLY A 5 25.17 -13.91 21.91
C GLY A 5 26.70 -13.95 21.90
N THR A 6 27.29 -15.01 22.44
CA THR A 6 28.74 -15.28 22.41
C THR A 6 29.13 -16.25 21.28
N ALA A 7 30.42 -16.41 21.00
CA ALA A 7 30.90 -17.34 19.97
C ALA A 7 30.46 -18.78 20.26
N ASP A 8 30.49 -19.19 21.53
CA ASP A 8 30.12 -20.57 21.95
C ASP A 8 28.58 -20.75 22.01
N GLN A 9 27.83 -19.66 22.15
CA GLN A 9 26.36 -19.65 22.19
C GLN A 9 25.78 -18.46 21.38
N PRO A 10 25.74 -18.57 20.06
CA PRO A 10 25.16 -17.50 19.25
C PRO A 10 23.70 -17.24 19.60
N LEU A 11 23.30 -15.98 19.55
CA LEU A 11 21.90 -15.59 19.64
C LEU A 11 21.18 -16.07 18.37
N ARG A 12 20.29 -17.02 18.51
CA ARG A 12 19.48 -17.55 17.39
C ARG A 12 18.19 -16.77 17.27
N VAL A 13 17.96 -16.18 16.10
CA VAL A 13 16.79 -15.35 15.80
C VAL A 13 16.03 -15.91 14.62
N ALA A 14 14.73 -16.14 14.80
CA ALA A 14 13.81 -16.37 13.70
C ALA A 14 13.16 -15.04 13.27
N VAL A 15 13.17 -14.76 11.98
CA VAL A 15 12.44 -13.64 11.37
C VAL A 15 11.36 -14.23 10.46
N VAL A 16 10.11 -13.90 10.69
CA VAL A 16 8.96 -14.39 9.93
C VAL A 16 8.47 -13.29 9.02
N GLY A 17 8.60 -13.48 7.72
CA GLY A 17 8.34 -12.52 6.67
C GLY A 17 9.60 -11.89 6.10
N SER A 18 9.81 -12.06 4.79
CA SER A 18 11.01 -11.63 4.06
C SER A 18 10.85 -10.29 3.34
N GLY A 19 9.89 -9.47 3.77
CA GLY A 19 9.76 -8.10 3.29
C GLY A 19 10.85 -7.16 3.81
N PRO A 20 10.79 -5.86 3.48
CA PRO A 20 11.77 -4.86 3.93
C PRO A 20 12.01 -4.90 5.44
N ALA A 21 10.95 -4.98 6.25
CA ALA A 21 11.07 -5.01 7.70
C ALA A 21 11.92 -6.19 8.18
N GLY A 22 11.70 -7.40 7.63
CA GLY A 22 12.48 -8.59 7.98
C GLY A 22 13.95 -8.45 7.62
N PHE A 23 14.26 -7.94 6.43
CA PHE A 23 15.64 -7.69 6.03
C PHE A 23 16.33 -6.61 6.86
N PHE A 24 15.61 -5.55 7.24
CA PHE A 24 16.16 -4.52 8.14
C PHE A 24 16.43 -5.08 9.54
N VAL A 25 15.54 -5.91 10.10
CA VAL A 25 15.78 -6.61 11.37
C VAL A 25 17.04 -7.48 11.26
N ALA A 26 17.13 -8.32 10.22
CA ALA A 26 18.30 -9.18 9.99
C ALA A 26 19.59 -8.35 9.84
N GLN A 27 19.57 -7.30 9.04
CA GLN A 27 20.71 -6.41 8.82
C GLN A 27 21.21 -5.78 10.12
N HIS A 28 20.30 -5.24 10.94
CA HIS A 28 20.67 -4.58 12.20
C HIS A 28 21.26 -5.58 13.21
N LEU A 29 20.67 -6.77 13.31
CA LEU A 29 21.17 -7.82 14.20
C LEU A 29 22.55 -8.30 13.78
N LEU A 30 22.74 -8.61 12.48
CA LEU A 30 24.00 -9.09 11.92
C LEU A 30 25.11 -8.02 11.84
N ALA A 31 24.80 -6.78 12.13
CA ALA A 31 25.75 -5.66 12.19
C ALA A 31 26.20 -5.32 13.63
N LYS A 32 25.65 -5.96 14.67
CA LYS A 32 26.02 -5.69 16.07
C LYS A 32 27.41 -6.25 16.38
N PRO A 33 28.42 -5.40 16.70
CA PRO A 33 29.79 -5.86 16.86
C PRO A 33 30.00 -6.74 18.10
N ASP A 34 29.23 -6.49 19.16
CA ASP A 34 29.37 -7.14 20.46
C ASP A 34 28.43 -8.34 20.63
N LEU A 35 27.82 -8.82 19.54
CA LEU A 35 26.83 -9.88 19.61
C LEU A 35 27.01 -10.87 18.46
N VAL A 36 27.25 -12.13 18.79
CA VAL A 36 27.24 -13.19 17.79
C VAL A 36 25.81 -13.65 17.55
N VAL A 37 25.29 -13.40 16.36
CA VAL A 37 23.89 -13.65 15.98
C VAL A 37 23.83 -14.57 14.77
N THR A 38 22.89 -15.50 14.77
CA THR A 38 22.46 -16.22 13.57
C THR A 38 20.99 -15.88 13.29
N VAL A 39 20.65 -15.60 12.04
CA VAL A 39 19.30 -15.22 11.60
C VAL A 39 18.79 -16.25 10.60
N ASP A 40 17.65 -16.85 10.92
CA ASP A 40 16.85 -17.66 10.03
C ASP A 40 15.61 -16.88 9.62
N LEU A 41 15.49 -16.61 8.32
CA LEU A 41 14.38 -15.84 7.76
C LEU A 41 13.42 -16.78 7.03
N TYR A 42 12.18 -16.82 7.50
CA TYR A 42 11.10 -17.66 6.98
C TYR A 42 10.17 -16.86 6.09
N GLU A 43 9.81 -17.41 4.94
CA GLU A 43 8.90 -16.80 3.98
C GLU A 43 7.94 -17.85 3.40
N ARG A 44 6.64 -17.56 3.36
CA ARG A 44 5.65 -18.45 2.78
C ARG A 44 5.74 -18.58 1.26
N LEU A 45 6.25 -17.53 0.60
CA LEU A 45 6.51 -17.55 -0.83
C LEU A 45 7.88 -18.15 -1.15
N PRO A 46 8.10 -18.65 -2.37
CA PRO A 46 9.41 -19.22 -2.75
C PRO A 46 10.51 -18.16 -2.86
N THR A 47 10.14 -16.89 -3.03
CA THR A 47 11.08 -15.79 -3.28
C THR A 47 10.99 -14.71 -2.21
N PRO A 48 12.13 -14.10 -1.81
CA PRO A 48 12.17 -13.05 -0.81
C PRO A 48 11.78 -11.67 -1.39
N PHE A 49 11.83 -10.67 -0.50
CA PHE A 49 11.74 -9.21 -0.68
C PHE A 49 10.32 -8.65 -0.56
N GLY A 50 9.29 -9.48 -0.37
CA GLY A 50 7.93 -9.02 -0.07
C GLY A 50 7.44 -7.90 -1.00
N LEU A 51 7.04 -6.76 -0.43
CA LEU A 51 6.53 -5.62 -1.21
C LEU A 51 7.56 -4.99 -2.15
N VAL A 52 8.86 -5.14 -1.95
CA VAL A 52 9.86 -4.64 -2.94
C VAL A 52 9.70 -5.38 -4.26
N ARG A 53 9.39 -6.68 -4.20
CA ARG A 53 9.12 -7.50 -5.39
C ARG A 53 7.69 -7.37 -5.88
N PHE A 54 6.71 -7.43 -4.97
CA PHE A 54 5.31 -7.64 -5.33
C PHE A 54 4.40 -6.44 -5.05
N GLY A 55 4.94 -5.33 -4.54
CA GLY A 55 4.16 -4.16 -4.15
C GLY A 55 4.67 -2.83 -4.69
N VAL A 56 5.95 -2.70 -4.97
CA VAL A 56 6.51 -1.52 -5.65
C VAL A 56 6.17 -1.59 -7.13
N ALA A 57 5.67 -0.50 -7.70
CA ALA A 57 5.27 -0.46 -9.10
C ALA A 57 6.45 -0.81 -10.04
N PRO A 58 6.20 -1.49 -11.15
CA PRO A 58 7.25 -1.97 -12.05
C PRO A 58 8.08 -0.85 -12.68
N ASP A 59 7.51 0.34 -12.82
CA ASP A 59 8.19 1.55 -13.32
C ASP A 59 9.00 2.30 -12.25
N HIS A 60 9.03 1.84 -10.99
CA HIS A 60 9.84 2.39 -9.89
C HIS A 60 11.09 1.53 -9.60
N GLU A 61 11.88 1.28 -10.63
CA GLU A 61 13.12 0.46 -10.52
C GLU A 61 14.08 0.98 -9.44
N GLU A 62 14.18 2.29 -9.26
CA GLU A 62 15.08 2.89 -8.25
C GLU A 62 14.70 2.47 -6.83
N ILE A 63 13.41 2.39 -6.50
CA ILE A 63 12.94 1.92 -5.20
C ILE A 63 13.25 0.42 -5.06
N LYS A 64 13.08 -0.37 -6.13
CA LYS A 64 13.38 -1.81 -6.14
C LYS A 64 14.88 -2.10 -5.95
N ARG A 65 15.78 -1.15 -6.21
CA ARG A 65 17.24 -1.30 -6.00
C ARG A 65 17.62 -1.57 -4.53
N VAL A 66 16.75 -1.29 -3.57
CA VAL A 66 16.98 -1.67 -2.16
C VAL A 66 17.19 -3.19 -1.99
N ALA A 67 16.69 -4.01 -2.89
CA ALA A 67 16.92 -5.45 -2.94
C ALA A 67 18.41 -5.80 -2.93
N ARG A 68 19.26 -5.00 -3.60
CA ARG A 68 20.72 -5.18 -3.60
C ARG A 68 21.35 -5.08 -2.19
N GLN A 69 20.77 -4.26 -1.32
CA GLN A 69 21.19 -4.18 0.09
C GLN A 69 20.75 -5.43 0.86
N PHE A 70 19.58 -5.94 0.57
CA PHE A 70 19.06 -7.16 1.18
C PHE A 70 19.89 -8.39 0.76
N GLU A 71 20.28 -8.48 -0.52
CA GLU A 71 21.17 -9.52 -1.04
C GLU A 71 22.52 -9.55 -0.32
N LYS A 72 23.12 -8.39 -0.02
CA LYS A 72 24.35 -8.30 0.79
C LYS A 72 24.17 -8.88 2.20
N SER A 73 23.00 -8.70 2.78
CA SER A 73 22.68 -9.28 4.10
C SER A 73 22.47 -10.79 4.00
N ALA A 74 21.79 -11.24 2.95
CA ALA A 74 21.54 -12.65 2.69
C ALA A 74 22.81 -13.45 2.36
N ALA A 75 23.85 -12.80 1.84
CA ALA A 75 25.14 -13.43 1.54
C ALA A 75 26.02 -13.69 2.79
N LYS A 76 25.63 -13.20 3.97
CA LYS A 76 26.42 -13.43 5.21
C LYS A 76 26.26 -14.88 5.68
N PRO A 77 27.35 -15.55 6.14
CA PRO A 77 27.31 -16.95 6.62
C PRO A 77 26.34 -17.19 7.79
N ALA A 78 26.08 -16.16 8.59
CA ALA A 78 25.17 -16.20 9.73
C ALA A 78 23.69 -15.95 9.35
N PHE A 79 23.37 -15.85 8.06
CA PHE A 79 22.01 -15.68 7.55
C PHE A 79 21.59 -16.93 6.75
N ARG A 80 20.34 -17.39 6.98
CA ARG A 80 19.72 -18.45 6.17
C ARG A 80 18.32 -18.02 5.76
N PHE A 81 17.93 -18.36 4.53
CA PHE A 81 16.60 -18.12 3.98
C PHE A 81 15.84 -19.44 3.79
N PHE A 82 14.61 -19.49 4.27
CA PHE A 82 13.69 -20.60 4.13
C PHE A 82 12.42 -20.15 3.42
N GLY A 83 12.39 -20.28 2.10
CA GLY A 83 11.20 -20.03 1.28
C GLY A 83 10.25 -21.23 1.29
N ASN A 84 8.99 -21.01 0.89
CA ASN A 84 7.88 -21.99 0.96
C ASN A 84 7.64 -22.54 2.37
N VAL A 85 7.91 -21.74 3.40
CA VAL A 85 7.64 -22.12 4.79
C VAL A 85 6.60 -21.16 5.38
N ASP A 86 5.40 -21.67 5.53
CA ASP A 86 4.29 -20.94 6.13
C ASP A 86 4.25 -21.16 7.65
N VAL A 87 4.56 -20.11 8.40
CA VAL A 87 4.51 -20.12 9.87
C VAL A 87 3.06 -19.97 10.31
N GLY A 88 2.59 -20.93 11.06
CA GLY A 88 1.20 -21.10 11.46
C GLY A 88 0.60 -22.41 10.92
N SER A 89 1.11 -22.90 9.77
CA SER A 89 0.70 -24.19 9.20
C SER A 89 1.84 -25.23 9.17
N HIS A 90 3.02 -24.86 8.62
CA HIS A 90 4.17 -25.77 8.54
C HIS A 90 4.99 -25.76 9.83
N LEU A 91 5.11 -24.62 10.49
CA LEU A 91 5.80 -24.41 11.76
C LEU A 91 4.89 -23.63 12.69
N THR A 92 4.75 -24.08 13.92
CA THR A 92 4.03 -23.34 14.95
C THR A 92 4.91 -22.33 15.69
N LEU A 93 4.31 -21.38 16.40
CA LEU A 93 5.05 -20.49 17.29
C LEU A 93 5.83 -21.28 18.36
N ASP A 94 5.26 -22.38 18.87
CA ASP A 94 5.91 -23.21 19.87
C ASP A 94 7.12 -23.98 19.30
N ASP A 95 7.09 -24.38 18.03
CA ASP A 95 8.25 -24.95 17.35
C ASP A 95 9.37 -23.91 17.25
N LEU A 96 9.05 -22.68 16.86
CA LEU A 96 10.03 -21.59 16.82
C LEU A 96 10.62 -21.32 18.21
N ARG A 97 9.81 -21.29 19.27
CA ARG A 97 10.25 -21.07 20.67
C ARG A 97 11.23 -22.11 21.18
N ARG A 98 11.13 -23.37 20.70
CA ARG A 98 12.07 -24.43 21.08
C ARG A 98 13.48 -24.23 20.49
N HIS A 99 13.55 -23.52 19.35
CA HIS A 99 14.80 -23.42 18.57
C HIS A 99 15.45 -22.05 18.60
N TYR A 100 14.68 -20.98 18.87
CA TYR A 100 15.13 -19.60 18.82
C TYR A 100 15.01 -18.88 20.16
N HIS A 101 15.93 -17.97 20.39
CA HIS A 101 15.91 -17.09 21.55
C HIS A 101 14.99 -15.88 21.32
N LEU A 102 14.91 -15.41 20.06
CA LEU A 102 14.06 -14.32 19.64
C LEU A 102 13.30 -14.71 18.37
N ILE A 103 12.07 -14.25 18.27
CA ILE A 103 11.19 -14.43 17.11
C ILE A 103 10.62 -13.07 16.74
N CYS A 104 10.88 -12.62 15.52
CA CYS A 104 10.42 -11.33 15.01
C CYS A 104 9.39 -11.54 13.88
N PHE A 105 8.15 -11.12 14.08
CA PHE A 105 7.12 -11.16 13.04
C PHE A 105 7.14 -9.88 12.22
N THR A 106 7.42 -10.01 10.92
CA THR A 106 7.55 -8.92 9.95
C THR A 106 6.71 -9.18 8.70
N THR A 107 5.56 -9.83 8.89
CA THR A 107 4.70 -10.36 7.83
C THR A 107 3.94 -9.29 7.04
N GLY A 108 3.98 -8.04 7.49
CA GLY A 108 3.27 -6.93 6.87
C GLY A 108 1.74 -7.04 7.00
N ALA A 109 1.04 -6.15 6.31
CA ALA A 109 -0.42 -6.20 6.18
C ALA A 109 -0.77 -6.71 4.77
N GLN A 110 -1.46 -7.84 4.72
CA GLN A 110 -1.66 -8.61 3.47
C GLN A 110 -2.98 -8.30 2.77
N THR A 111 -3.90 -7.61 3.45
CA THR A 111 -5.22 -7.27 2.92
C THR A 111 -5.46 -5.77 2.97
N ASP A 112 -6.51 -5.31 2.31
CA ASP A 112 -6.96 -3.92 2.36
C ASP A 112 -8.15 -3.73 3.30
N ARG A 113 -8.36 -2.49 3.69
CA ARG A 113 -9.56 -2.09 4.41
C ARG A 113 -10.74 -1.99 3.45
N ARG A 114 -11.90 -2.38 3.95
CA ARG A 114 -13.15 -2.19 3.25
C ARG A 114 -13.68 -0.76 3.45
N MET A 115 -14.42 -0.27 2.47
CA MET A 115 -15.11 1.02 2.57
C MET A 115 -16.36 0.92 3.43
N GLY A 116 -17.00 -0.25 3.48
CA GLY A 116 -18.23 -0.50 4.23
C GLY A 116 -19.45 0.19 3.62
N ILE A 117 -19.49 0.34 2.29
CA ILE A 117 -20.58 1.00 1.56
C ILE A 117 -21.39 -0.01 0.75
N PRO A 118 -22.67 0.25 0.46
CA PRO A 118 -23.49 -0.57 -0.43
C PRO A 118 -22.81 -0.77 -1.79
N GLY A 119 -22.92 -1.98 -2.33
CA GLY A 119 -22.37 -2.33 -3.64
C GLY A 119 -20.86 -2.59 -3.66
N GLU A 120 -20.15 -2.52 -2.54
CA GLU A 120 -18.70 -2.72 -2.49
C GLU A 120 -18.24 -4.09 -3.02
N ASP A 121 -19.12 -5.12 -2.96
CA ASP A 121 -18.84 -6.47 -3.42
C ASP A 121 -19.32 -6.75 -4.85
N LEU A 122 -19.76 -5.74 -5.59
CA LEU A 122 -20.12 -5.89 -7.00
C LEU A 122 -18.91 -6.33 -7.83
N ALA A 123 -19.15 -7.08 -8.90
CA ALA A 123 -18.12 -7.38 -9.89
C ALA A 123 -17.52 -6.09 -10.44
N ARG A 124 -16.20 -6.08 -10.70
CA ARG A 124 -15.40 -4.88 -11.06
C ARG A 124 -15.13 -3.91 -9.90
N SER A 125 -15.30 -4.36 -8.66
CA SER A 125 -14.84 -3.64 -7.47
C SER A 125 -13.75 -4.45 -6.79
N HIS A 126 -12.51 -3.97 -6.82
CA HIS A 126 -11.32 -4.70 -6.37
C HIS A 126 -10.53 -3.91 -5.32
N ALA A 127 -9.72 -4.63 -4.54
CA ALA A 127 -8.68 -3.99 -3.75
C ALA A 127 -7.54 -3.51 -4.68
N ALA A 128 -6.99 -2.33 -4.43
CA ALA A 128 -5.81 -1.86 -5.15
C ALA A 128 -4.62 -2.81 -4.97
N THR A 129 -4.51 -3.42 -3.78
CA THR A 129 -3.46 -4.40 -3.44
C THR A 129 -3.50 -5.65 -4.33
N GLU A 130 -4.69 -6.10 -4.74
CA GLU A 130 -4.85 -7.24 -5.67
C GLU A 130 -4.31 -6.91 -7.06
N PHE A 131 -4.62 -5.71 -7.57
CA PHE A 131 -4.13 -5.24 -8.87
C PHE A 131 -2.62 -5.03 -8.86
N VAL A 132 -2.08 -4.43 -7.78
CA VAL A 132 -0.66 -4.24 -7.57
C VAL A 132 0.10 -5.57 -7.53
N ALA A 133 -0.39 -6.54 -6.77
CA ALA A 133 0.19 -7.87 -6.70
C ALA A 133 0.13 -8.60 -8.05
N TRP A 134 -0.98 -8.46 -8.78
CA TRP A 134 -1.20 -9.06 -10.08
C TRP A 134 -0.20 -8.53 -11.12
N TYR A 135 -0.05 -7.23 -11.29
CA TYR A 135 0.89 -6.71 -12.30
C TYR A 135 2.37 -6.90 -11.90
N ASN A 136 2.67 -7.11 -10.62
CA ASN A 136 4.01 -7.45 -10.15
C ASN A 136 4.32 -8.98 -10.15
N GLY A 137 3.43 -9.82 -10.68
CA GLY A 137 3.72 -11.25 -10.82
C GLY A 137 3.60 -12.06 -9.53
N HIS A 138 2.83 -11.60 -8.53
CA HIS A 138 2.62 -12.34 -7.30
C HIS A 138 1.87 -13.65 -7.58
N PRO A 139 2.40 -14.84 -7.17
CA PRO A 139 1.88 -16.13 -7.60
C PRO A 139 0.40 -16.36 -7.21
N GLU A 140 -0.05 -15.86 -6.07
CA GLU A 140 -1.44 -16.03 -5.59
C GLU A 140 -2.44 -15.11 -6.30
N TYR A 141 -1.96 -14.12 -7.06
CA TYR A 141 -2.80 -13.17 -7.79
C TYR A 141 -2.70 -13.33 -9.30
N ARG A 142 -1.88 -14.26 -9.79
CA ARG A 142 -1.63 -14.46 -11.21
C ARG A 142 -2.91 -14.69 -12.02
N ASP A 143 -3.82 -15.48 -11.48
CA ASP A 143 -5.05 -15.89 -12.16
C ASP A 143 -6.24 -14.94 -11.90
N ARG A 144 -5.97 -13.77 -11.31
CA ARG A 144 -6.98 -12.71 -11.15
C ARG A 144 -7.28 -12.08 -12.50
N GLU A 145 -8.56 -11.82 -12.73
CA GLU A 145 -9.04 -11.12 -13.93
C GLU A 145 -9.50 -9.70 -13.55
N PHE A 146 -9.02 -8.73 -14.29
CA PHE A 146 -9.45 -7.34 -14.19
C PHE A 146 -10.04 -6.93 -15.53
N ASP A 147 -11.33 -6.58 -15.54
CA ASP A 147 -12.00 -6.14 -16.75
C ASP A 147 -11.59 -4.71 -17.12
N LEU A 148 -10.57 -4.60 -17.95
CA LEU A 148 -10.05 -3.34 -18.47
C LEU A 148 -10.75 -2.89 -19.77
N ALA A 149 -11.80 -3.59 -20.22
CA ALA A 149 -12.64 -3.20 -21.36
C ALA A 149 -13.68 -2.13 -20.98
N VAL A 150 -13.36 -1.30 -20.01
CA VAL A 150 -14.17 -0.17 -19.52
C VAL A 150 -13.45 1.14 -19.84
N GLU A 151 -14.24 2.19 -20.13
CA GLU A 151 -13.68 3.50 -20.46
C GLU A 151 -13.21 4.27 -19.22
N ARG A 152 -13.93 4.12 -18.09
CA ARG A 152 -13.72 4.93 -16.88
C ARG A 152 -13.46 4.07 -15.66
N VAL A 153 -12.42 4.45 -14.91
CA VAL A 153 -11.98 3.77 -13.68
C VAL A 153 -11.89 4.74 -12.53
N ALA A 154 -12.36 4.34 -11.36
CA ALA A 154 -12.11 5.10 -10.13
C ALA A 154 -11.10 4.38 -9.23
N VAL A 155 -10.15 5.15 -8.68
CA VAL A 155 -9.21 4.73 -7.64
C VAL A 155 -9.56 5.50 -6.37
N VAL A 156 -10.11 4.82 -5.38
CA VAL A 156 -10.55 5.43 -4.13
C VAL A 156 -9.36 5.52 -3.17
N GLY A 157 -8.83 6.70 -3.02
CA GLY A 157 -7.65 7.03 -2.23
C GLY A 157 -6.71 7.98 -2.95
N VAL A 158 -5.90 8.73 -2.18
CA VAL A 158 -4.83 9.62 -2.66
C VAL A 158 -3.58 9.36 -1.81
N GLY A 159 -3.13 8.12 -1.81
CA GLY A 159 -1.86 7.68 -1.24
C GLY A 159 -0.99 7.05 -2.34
N ASN A 160 0.25 6.67 -2.01
CA ASN A 160 1.22 6.17 -2.98
C ASN A 160 0.70 5.00 -3.81
N VAL A 161 0.03 4.02 -3.19
CA VAL A 161 -0.56 2.87 -3.92
C VAL A 161 -1.66 3.30 -4.89
N ALA A 162 -2.48 4.31 -4.52
CA ALA A 162 -3.49 4.84 -5.43
C ALA A 162 -2.84 5.54 -6.64
N VAL A 163 -1.73 6.26 -6.41
CA VAL A 163 -0.91 6.88 -7.47
C VAL A 163 -0.33 5.82 -8.38
N ASP A 164 0.25 4.75 -7.83
CA ASP A 164 0.81 3.64 -8.62
C ASP A 164 -0.26 2.99 -9.53
N VAL A 165 -1.43 2.66 -8.97
CA VAL A 165 -2.54 2.10 -9.74
C VAL A 165 -2.97 3.05 -10.87
N ALA A 166 -3.18 4.33 -10.55
CA ALA A 166 -3.59 5.33 -11.53
C ALA A 166 -2.53 5.53 -12.63
N ARG A 167 -1.25 5.55 -12.25
CA ARG A 167 -0.13 5.70 -13.18
C ARG A 167 -0.02 4.50 -14.12
N ILE A 168 -0.06 3.26 -13.60
CA ILE A 168 -0.02 2.04 -14.45
C ILE A 168 -1.19 2.01 -15.44
N LEU A 169 -2.40 2.42 -15.03
CA LEU A 169 -3.55 2.53 -15.94
C LEU A 169 -3.37 3.64 -17.00
N CYS A 170 -2.55 4.65 -16.72
CA CYS A 170 -2.32 5.78 -17.63
C CYS A 170 -1.08 5.62 -18.52
N ARG A 171 -0.13 4.73 -18.19
CA ARG A 171 1.05 4.45 -19.01
C ARG A 171 0.69 3.68 -20.27
N THR A 172 1.50 3.87 -21.31
CA THR A 172 1.38 3.08 -22.54
C THR A 172 1.97 1.68 -22.35
N PRO A 173 1.51 0.69 -23.13
CA PRO A 173 2.11 -0.64 -23.11
C PRO A 173 3.60 -0.66 -23.46
N GLU A 174 4.04 0.25 -24.32
CA GLU A 174 5.45 0.40 -24.75
C GLU A 174 6.33 0.87 -23.60
N GLU A 175 5.84 1.81 -22.78
CA GLU A 175 6.54 2.24 -21.56
C GLU A 175 6.65 1.09 -20.56
N LEU A 176 5.54 0.37 -20.34
CA LEU A 176 5.49 -0.73 -19.38
C LEU A 176 6.32 -1.95 -19.83
N ALA A 177 6.45 -2.19 -21.12
CA ALA A 177 7.24 -3.29 -21.67
C ALA A 177 8.74 -3.21 -21.34
N THR A 178 9.22 -2.05 -20.93
CA THR A 178 10.63 -1.83 -20.52
C THR A 178 10.87 -2.09 -19.03
N THR A 179 9.82 -2.44 -18.29
CA THR A 179 9.84 -2.65 -16.84
C THR A 179 9.77 -4.14 -16.49
N ASP A 180 9.77 -4.47 -15.20
CA ASP A 180 9.57 -5.83 -14.71
C ASP A 180 8.09 -6.24 -14.51
N ILE A 181 7.16 -5.56 -15.21
CA ILE A 181 5.74 -5.93 -15.19
C ILE A 181 5.54 -7.38 -15.67
N ALA A 182 4.59 -8.08 -15.09
CA ALA A 182 4.28 -9.45 -15.51
C ALA A 182 3.71 -9.46 -16.95
N ASP A 183 4.18 -10.40 -17.80
CA ASP A 183 3.80 -10.50 -19.23
C ASP A 183 2.29 -10.56 -19.45
N TYR A 184 1.57 -11.35 -18.64
CA TYR A 184 0.11 -11.45 -18.73
C TYR A 184 -0.61 -10.14 -18.39
N ALA A 185 -0.05 -9.36 -17.45
CA ALA A 185 -0.59 -8.06 -17.08
C ALA A 185 -0.33 -7.03 -18.20
N LEU A 186 0.87 -7.03 -18.76
CA LEU A 186 1.20 -6.20 -19.93
C LEU A 186 0.26 -6.49 -21.09
N GLU A 187 -0.01 -7.76 -21.37
CA GLU A 187 -0.92 -8.16 -22.45
C GLU A 187 -2.38 -7.73 -22.19
N ALA A 188 -2.84 -7.77 -20.95
CA ALA A 188 -4.15 -7.25 -20.57
C ALA A 188 -4.21 -5.71 -20.73
N LEU A 189 -3.16 -4.99 -20.30
CA LEU A 189 -3.06 -3.54 -20.45
C LEU A 189 -2.99 -3.09 -21.93
N ARG A 190 -2.41 -3.87 -22.82
CA ARG A 190 -2.44 -3.63 -24.27
C ARG A 190 -3.86 -3.60 -24.85
N ARG A 191 -4.74 -4.41 -24.29
CA ARG A 191 -6.15 -4.50 -24.71
C ARG A 191 -7.06 -3.54 -23.95
N SER A 192 -6.50 -2.79 -23.01
CA SER A 192 -7.26 -1.87 -22.14
C SER A 192 -7.95 -0.78 -22.97
N GLN A 193 -9.22 -0.53 -22.66
CA GLN A 193 -10.02 0.54 -23.24
C GLN A 193 -10.12 1.75 -22.29
N VAL A 194 -9.39 1.73 -21.18
CA VAL A 194 -9.40 2.82 -20.19
C VAL A 194 -8.94 4.14 -20.81
N ARG A 195 -9.78 5.17 -20.68
CA ARG A 195 -9.55 6.54 -21.17
C ARG A 195 -9.49 7.55 -20.04
N GLU A 196 -10.28 7.32 -18.99
CA GLU A 196 -10.40 8.24 -17.88
C GLU A 196 -10.15 7.51 -16.56
N VAL A 197 -9.21 8.02 -15.77
CA VAL A 197 -8.90 7.52 -14.43
C VAL A 197 -9.19 8.61 -13.43
N TYR A 198 -9.97 8.31 -12.39
CA TYR A 198 -10.35 9.23 -11.32
C TYR A 198 -9.72 8.79 -10.01
N MET A 199 -8.82 9.58 -9.44
CA MET A 199 -8.33 9.40 -8.08
C MET A 199 -9.21 10.21 -7.13
N LEU A 200 -9.71 9.58 -6.06
CA LEU A 200 -10.71 10.18 -5.18
C LEU A 200 -10.19 10.33 -3.75
N GLY A 201 -10.01 11.56 -3.29
CA GLY A 201 -9.55 11.91 -1.95
C GLY A 201 -10.67 12.44 -1.07
N ARG A 202 -10.89 11.83 0.11
CA ARG A 202 -11.92 12.29 1.05
C ARG A 202 -11.59 13.59 1.78
N ARG A 203 -10.29 13.92 1.88
CA ARG A 203 -9.80 15.16 2.47
C ARG A 203 -9.31 16.12 1.39
N GLY A 204 -8.82 17.28 1.80
CA GLY A 204 -8.30 18.28 0.89
C GLY A 204 -6.91 17.98 0.34
N PRO A 205 -6.43 18.81 -0.60
CA PRO A 205 -5.13 18.62 -1.23
C PRO A 205 -3.96 18.72 -0.25
N ALA A 206 -4.06 19.55 0.79
CA ALA A 206 -3.03 19.65 1.83
C ALA A 206 -2.85 18.34 2.62
N GLN A 207 -3.92 17.58 2.81
CA GLN A 207 -3.93 16.32 3.55
C GLN A 207 -3.70 15.07 2.64
N ALA A 208 -3.34 15.26 1.37
CA ALA A 208 -3.01 14.15 0.49
C ALA A 208 -1.80 13.35 1.04
N ALA A 209 -1.99 12.03 1.18
CA ALA A 209 -0.99 11.14 1.79
C ALA A 209 0.12 10.69 0.82
N VAL A 210 0.19 11.31 -0.34
CA VAL A 210 1.19 11.05 -1.39
C VAL A 210 2.38 12.00 -1.21
N THR A 211 3.57 11.59 -1.65
CA THR A 211 4.75 12.45 -1.67
C THR A 211 4.67 13.46 -2.84
N HIS A 212 5.36 14.60 -2.69
CA HIS A 212 5.43 15.60 -3.77
C HIS A 212 6.14 15.06 -5.03
N ALA A 213 7.08 14.12 -4.88
CA ALA A 213 7.76 13.47 -5.99
C ALA A 213 6.78 12.66 -6.85
N GLU A 214 5.97 11.81 -6.21
CA GLU A 214 4.98 10.98 -6.91
C GLU A 214 3.86 11.81 -7.56
N ILE A 215 3.39 12.90 -6.92
CA ILE A 215 2.45 13.82 -7.59
C ILE A 215 3.10 14.43 -8.84
N LYS A 216 4.35 14.85 -8.74
CA LYS A 216 5.07 15.46 -9.89
C LYS A 216 5.15 14.49 -11.06
N GLU A 217 5.48 13.21 -10.81
CA GLU A 217 5.54 12.18 -11.83
C GLU A 217 4.23 12.00 -12.60
N LEU A 218 3.07 12.14 -11.92
CA LEU A 218 1.78 12.11 -12.61
C LEU A 218 1.68 13.20 -13.69
N GLY A 219 2.22 14.39 -13.41
CA GLY A 219 2.23 15.51 -14.37
C GLY A 219 3.15 15.32 -15.56
N GLU A 220 4.04 14.33 -15.51
CA GLU A 220 5.04 14.01 -16.56
C GLU A 220 4.61 12.81 -17.43
N LEU A 221 3.43 12.21 -17.19
CA LEU A 221 2.92 11.08 -17.97
C LEU A 221 2.79 11.44 -19.47
N PRO A 222 3.48 10.73 -20.38
CA PRO A 222 3.40 11.02 -21.82
C PRO A 222 2.01 10.76 -22.40
N GLY A 223 1.33 9.71 -21.92
CA GLY A 223 0.07 9.21 -22.45
C GLY A 223 -1.19 9.76 -21.78
N ALA A 224 -1.07 10.64 -20.77
CA ALA A 224 -2.24 11.13 -20.02
C ALA A 224 -2.15 12.62 -19.71
N ASP A 225 -3.27 13.34 -19.88
CA ASP A 225 -3.49 14.68 -19.36
C ASP A 225 -3.92 14.58 -17.89
N VAL A 226 -3.20 15.26 -17.01
CA VAL A 226 -3.53 15.29 -15.57
C VAL A 226 -4.17 16.62 -15.22
N TRP A 227 -5.30 16.56 -14.53
CA TRP A 227 -6.00 17.75 -14.10
C TRP A 227 -6.64 17.60 -12.71
N VAL A 228 -6.88 18.72 -12.08
CA VAL A 228 -7.58 18.84 -10.79
C VAL A 228 -8.64 19.91 -10.92
N ARG A 229 -9.78 19.72 -10.26
CA ARG A 229 -10.82 20.75 -10.25
C ARG A 229 -10.35 21.99 -9.49
N PRO A 230 -10.44 23.20 -10.08
CA PRO A 230 -10.00 24.44 -9.42
C PRO A 230 -10.72 24.71 -8.09
N ASP A 231 -12.03 24.35 -7.99
CA ASP A 231 -12.82 24.51 -6.78
C ASP A 231 -12.46 23.51 -5.66
N GLU A 232 -11.73 22.43 -5.95
CA GLU A 232 -11.29 21.42 -5.00
C GLU A 232 -9.86 21.65 -4.48
N ILE A 233 -9.15 22.63 -5.06
CA ILE A 233 -7.78 23.02 -4.66
C ILE A 233 -7.77 24.18 -3.68
N ALA A 234 -8.81 25.01 -3.67
CA ALA A 234 -8.93 26.10 -2.73
C ALA A 234 -8.92 25.58 -1.30
N LEU A 235 -7.98 26.10 -0.49
CA LEU A 235 -7.89 25.70 0.91
C LEU A 235 -8.99 26.41 1.72
N ASP A 236 -9.69 25.64 2.53
CA ASP A 236 -10.50 26.18 3.60
C ASP A 236 -9.62 26.74 4.75
N PRO A 237 -10.18 27.60 5.65
CA PRO A 237 -9.40 28.22 6.72
C PRO A 237 -8.68 27.22 7.65
N LEU A 238 -9.26 26.03 7.89
CA LEU A 238 -8.64 25.02 8.75
C LEU A 238 -7.44 24.37 8.06
N SER A 239 -7.57 24.05 6.77
CA SER A 239 -6.47 23.53 5.95
C SER A 239 -5.34 24.55 5.82
N GLN A 240 -5.68 25.83 5.64
CA GLN A 240 -4.69 26.90 5.59
C GLN A 240 -3.89 26.97 6.90
N ALA A 241 -4.58 26.97 8.04
CA ALA A 241 -3.93 26.98 9.36
C ALA A 241 -3.06 25.73 9.62
N GLU A 242 -3.48 24.54 9.10
CA GLU A 242 -2.68 23.32 9.20
C GLU A 242 -1.37 23.43 8.41
N VAL A 243 -1.42 23.97 7.18
CA VAL A 243 -0.22 24.21 6.35
C VAL A 243 0.71 25.24 7.01
N GLU A 244 0.16 26.32 7.58
CA GLU A 244 0.93 27.37 8.28
C GLU A 244 1.62 26.85 9.55
N ARG A 245 1.06 25.86 10.24
CA ARG A 245 1.73 25.18 11.36
C ARG A 245 2.98 24.39 10.93
N GLY A 246 3.09 24.03 9.65
CA GLY A 246 4.28 23.39 9.07
C GLY A 246 4.55 21.96 9.56
N GLU A 247 3.55 21.25 10.06
CA GLU A 247 3.68 19.87 10.52
C GLU A 247 4.05 18.93 9.35
N ASP A 248 3.41 19.09 8.19
CA ASP A 248 3.84 18.47 6.94
C ASP A 248 4.65 19.47 6.09
N ARG A 249 5.97 19.36 6.17
CA ARG A 249 6.90 20.21 5.38
C ARG A 249 6.75 20.02 3.86
N SER A 250 6.13 18.94 3.41
CA SER A 250 5.92 18.68 1.98
C SER A 250 4.63 19.30 1.44
N ALA A 251 3.68 19.68 2.30
CA ALA A 251 2.37 20.19 1.91
C ALA A 251 2.43 21.41 0.99
N PRO A 252 3.26 22.45 1.23
CA PRO A 252 3.34 23.61 0.33
C PRO A 252 3.73 23.19 -1.10
N ARG A 253 4.73 22.31 -1.24
CA ARG A 253 5.19 21.87 -2.56
C ARG A 253 4.15 21.01 -3.28
N LYS A 254 3.44 20.15 -2.56
CA LYS A 254 2.32 19.38 -3.11
C LYS A 254 1.23 20.32 -3.66
N LEU A 255 0.88 21.35 -2.90
CA LEU A 255 -0.13 22.33 -3.29
C LEU A 255 0.28 23.11 -4.55
N GLU A 256 1.52 23.56 -4.66
CA GLU A 256 2.03 24.23 -5.86
C GLU A 256 1.85 23.35 -7.10
N ILE A 257 2.26 22.06 -7.04
CA ILE A 257 2.13 21.12 -8.17
C ILE A 257 0.66 20.90 -8.53
N LEU A 258 -0.23 20.74 -7.54
CA LEU A 258 -1.64 20.54 -7.79
C LEU A 258 -2.32 21.81 -8.37
N GLN A 259 -1.88 22.99 -7.98
CA GLN A 259 -2.31 24.26 -8.57
C GLN A 259 -1.88 24.38 -10.03
N GLU A 260 -0.63 23.96 -10.36
CA GLU A 260 -0.17 23.86 -11.74
C GLU A 260 -1.10 22.93 -12.56
N PHE A 261 -1.48 21.78 -12.02
CA PHE A 261 -2.39 20.84 -12.71
C PHE A 261 -3.78 21.44 -12.95
N ALA A 262 -4.31 22.19 -11.96
CA ALA A 262 -5.61 22.87 -12.13
C ALA A 262 -5.59 23.99 -13.16
N ALA A 263 -4.42 24.62 -13.39
CA ALA A 263 -4.24 25.68 -14.37
C ALA A 263 -3.90 25.16 -15.77
N ARG A 264 -3.55 23.88 -15.93
CA ARG A 264 -3.19 23.31 -17.23
C ARG A 264 -4.38 23.19 -18.16
N SER A 265 -4.17 23.57 -19.42
CA SER A 265 -5.09 23.19 -20.51
C SER A 265 -4.77 21.76 -20.96
N PRO A 266 -5.77 20.92 -21.24
CA PRO A 266 -5.54 19.59 -21.80
C PRO A 266 -4.74 19.66 -23.10
N ALA A 267 -3.74 18.78 -23.24
CA ALA A 267 -2.93 18.66 -24.44
C ALA A 267 -3.57 17.71 -25.49
N GLY A 268 -4.71 17.09 -25.16
CA GLY A 268 -5.40 16.14 -26.01
C GLY A 268 -4.76 14.75 -26.04
N LYS A 269 -4.11 14.36 -24.95
CA LYS A 269 -3.51 13.03 -24.81
C LYS A 269 -4.58 11.94 -24.80
N PRO A 270 -4.23 10.69 -25.14
CA PRO A 270 -5.21 9.59 -25.26
C PRO A 270 -5.94 9.23 -23.97
N ARG A 271 -5.38 9.57 -22.81
CA ARG A 271 -6.00 9.35 -21.50
C ARG A 271 -6.06 10.63 -20.66
N THR A 272 -6.94 10.59 -19.66
CA THR A 272 -7.07 11.66 -18.66
C THR A 272 -6.98 11.07 -17.27
N LEU A 273 -6.19 11.70 -16.40
CA LEU A 273 -6.13 11.43 -14.98
C LEU A 273 -6.71 12.63 -14.21
N ALA A 274 -7.87 12.42 -13.60
CA ALA A 274 -8.53 13.41 -12.77
C ALA A 274 -8.24 13.14 -11.29
N ILE A 275 -7.70 14.11 -10.56
CA ILE A 275 -7.52 14.03 -9.11
C ILE A 275 -8.63 14.85 -8.46
N ARG A 276 -9.49 14.19 -7.69
CA ARG A 276 -10.64 14.80 -7.01
C ARG A 276 -10.37 14.84 -5.51
N PHE A 277 -10.67 15.95 -4.89
CA PHE A 277 -10.54 16.16 -3.44
C PHE A 277 -11.88 16.45 -2.79
N LEU A 278 -11.96 16.27 -1.47
CA LEU A 278 -13.16 16.51 -0.67
C LEU A 278 -14.37 15.69 -1.18
N VAL A 279 -14.13 14.46 -1.64
CA VAL A 279 -15.18 13.54 -2.08
C VAL A 279 -15.04 12.18 -1.41
N SER A 280 -16.16 11.63 -0.95
CA SER A 280 -16.23 10.29 -0.37
C SER A 280 -17.20 9.41 -1.13
N PRO A 281 -16.82 8.19 -1.52
CA PRO A 281 -17.75 7.21 -2.04
C PRO A 281 -18.75 6.80 -0.95
N VAL A 282 -20.01 6.66 -1.32
CA VAL A 282 -21.10 6.23 -0.41
C VAL A 282 -21.88 5.04 -0.94
N GLU A 283 -21.76 4.72 -2.24
CA GLU A 283 -22.42 3.58 -2.87
C GLU A 283 -21.73 3.25 -4.20
N LEU A 284 -21.56 1.96 -4.50
CA LEU A 284 -21.29 1.48 -5.85
C LEU A 284 -22.60 1.03 -6.49
N VAL A 285 -22.91 1.61 -7.65
CA VAL A 285 -24.13 1.32 -8.39
C VAL A 285 -23.86 0.19 -9.37
N GLY A 286 -24.67 -0.88 -9.30
CA GLY A 286 -24.58 -2.04 -10.17
C GLY A 286 -25.61 -2.05 -11.30
N ASN A 287 -25.31 -2.76 -12.39
CA ASN A 287 -26.27 -3.14 -13.41
C ASN A 287 -27.00 -4.45 -13.03
N GLN A 288 -27.91 -4.92 -13.90
CA GLN A 288 -28.63 -6.19 -13.70
C GLN A 288 -27.72 -7.42 -13.65
N ALA A 289 -26.51 -7.34 -14.23
CA ALA A 289 -25.50 -8.41 -14.16
C ALA A 289 -24.63 -8.34 -12.90
N GLY A 290 -24.92 -7.44 -11.97
CA GLY A 290 -24.14 -7.27 -10.75
C GLY A 290 -22.75 -6.64 -10.95
N GLN A 291 -22.53 -5.92 -12.06
CA GLN A 291 -21.28 -5.25 -12.36
C GLN A 291 -21.38 -3.75 -12.05
N VAL A 292 -20.30 -3.15 -11.57
CA VAL A 292 -20.21 -1.71 -11.35
C VAL A 292 -20.44 -0.93 -12.64
N VAL A 293 -21.33 0.07 -12.58
CA VAL A 293 -21.60 1.04 -13.66
C VAL A 293 -21.53 2.49 -13.18
N GLY A 294 -21.37 2.70 -11.89
CA GLY A 294 -21.24 4.03 -11.31
C GLY A 294 -20.82 4.00 -9.86
N LEU A 295 -20.31 5.12 -9.41
CA LEU A 295 -19.93 5.38 -8.02
C LEU A 295 -20.61 6.64 -7.55
N ARG A 296 -21.48 6.54 -6.54
CA ARG A 296 -22.09 7.67 -5.87
C ARG A 296 -21.15 8.23 -4.84
N MET A 297 -20.89 9.53 -4.93
CA MET A 297 -20.04 10.27 -4.01
C MET A 297 -20.82 11.36 -3.31
N VAL A 298 -20.37 11.75 -2.13
CA VAL A 298 -20.78 12.98 -1.45
C VAL A 298 -19.61 13.94 -1.36
N ARG A 299 -19.91 15.23 -1.42
CA ARG A 299 -18.93 16.28 -1.15
C ARG A 299 -18.68 16.36 0.35
N ASN A 300 -17.43 16.58 0.73
CA ASN A 300 -17.04 16.73 2.12
C ASN A 300 -16.67 18.17 2.43
N ARG A 301 -16.80 18.54 3.71
CA ARG A 301 -16.10 19.65 4.35
C ARG A 301 -15.11 19.13 5.37
N LEU A 302 -14.10 19.90 5.68
CA LEU A 302 -13.17 19.55 6.74
C LEU A 302 -13.60 20.17 8.06
N VAL A 303 -13.49 19.41 9.13
CA VAL A 303 -13.78 19.84 10.49
C VAL A 303 -12.68 19.34 11.42
N ALA A 304 -12.42 20.05 12.52
CA ALA A 304 -11.45 19.62 13.52
C ALA A 304 -11.84 18.26 14.13
N ASP A 305 -10.87 17.37 14.30
CA ASP A 305 -11.08 16.03 14.86
C ASP A 305 -10.99 15.97 16.39
N GLY A 306 -10.73 17.12 17.03
CA GLY A 306 -10.53 17.23 18.49
C GLY A 306 -9.18 16.71 18.99
N ARG A 307 -8.29 16.29 18.10
CA ARG A 307 -6.93 15.78 18.41
C ARG A 307 -5.82 16.59 17.74
N GLY A 308 -6.17 17.75 17.19
CA GLY A 308 -5.26 18.63 16.45
C GLY A 308 -5.23 18.42 14.95
N GLY A 309 -5.91 17.39 14.43
CA GLY A 309 -6.03 17.10 13.00
C GLY A 309 -7.38 17.49 12.39
N LEU A 310 -7.54 17.22 11.09
CA LEU A 310 -8.77 17.46 10.34
C LEU A 310 -9.40 16.14 9.88
N ARG A 311 -10.72 16.01 10.02
CA ARG A 311 -11.51 14.90 9.49
C ARG A 311 -12.49 15.40 8.44
N ALA A 312 -12.77 14.55 7.47
CA ALA A 312 -13.80 14.80 6.48
C ALA A 312 -15.19 14.54 7.08
N GLU A 313 -16.12 15.43 6.80
CA GLU A 313 -17.55 15.33 7.14
C GLU A 313 -18.39 15.54 5.89
N ALA A 314 -19.29 14.56 5.62
CA ALA A 314 -20.14 14.60 4.44
C ALA A 314 -21.11 15.80 4.47
N THR A 315 -21.31 16.39 3.30
CA THR A 315 -22.36 17.39 3.07
C THR A 315 -23.59 16.73 2.41
N ASP A 316 -24.62 17.51 2.13
CA ASP A 316 -25.82 17.09 1.39
C ASP A 316 -25.64 17.03 -0.13
N GLN A 317 -24.50 17.48 -0.64
CA GLN A 317 -24.18 17.46 -2.06
C GLN A 317 -23.71 16.07 -2.50
N SER A 318 -24.42 15.46 -3.43
CA SER A 318 -24.07 14.17 -4.00
C SER A 318 -23.87 14.25 -5.51
N GLU A 319 -22.99 13.41 -6.01
CA GLU A 319 -22.65 13.25 -7.44
C GLU A 319 -22.60 11.77 -7.79
N LEU A 320 -23.10 11.39 -8.96
CA LEU A 320 -22.92 10.06 -9.53
C LEU A 320 -21.83 10.12 -10.59
N LEU A 321 -20.70 9.47 -10.33
CA LEU A 321 -19.60 9.32 -11.28
C LEU A 321 -19.81 8.01 -12.08
N PRO A 322 -20.05 8.07 -13.40
CA PRO A 322 -20.17 6.88 -14.23
C PRO A 322 -18.80 6.24 -14.41
N VAL A 323 -18.57 5.08 -13.79
CA VAL A 323 -17.34 4.29 -13.86
C VAL A 323 -17.68 2.82 -13.94
N GLY A 324 -16.90 2.07 -14.73
CA GLY A 324 -17.10 0.63 -14.92
C GLY A 324 -16.18 -0.26 -14.09
N LEU A 325 -15.18 0.32 -13.41
CA LEU A 325 -14.21 -0.40 -12.60
C LEU A 325 -13.79 0.48 -11.41
N VAL A 326 -13.65 -0.12 -10.24
CA VAL A 326 -13.24 0.60 -9.02
C VAL A 326 -12.12 -0.16 -8.31
N PHE A 327 -11.06 0.56 -7.95
CA PHE A 327 -9.98 0.09 -7.09
C PHE A 327 -10.02 0.81 -5.74
N ARG A 328 -10.12 0.05 -4.65
CA ARG A 328 -10.09 0.58 -3.28
C ARG A 328 -8.63 0.67 -2.81
N SER A 329 -8.18 1.85 -2.43
CA SER A 329 -6.87 2.13 -1.84
C SER A 329 -7.02 2.94 -0.54
N VAL A 330 -7.80 2.39 0.42
CA VAL A 330 -8.22 3.07 1.65
C VAL A 330 -7.44 2.62 2.89
N GLY A 331 -6.32 1.98 2.69
CA GLY A 331 -5.39 1.51 3.71
C GLY A 331 -5.35 -0.01 3.84
N TYR A 332 -4.39 -0.48 4.61
CA TYR A 332 -4.12 -1.90 4.79
C TYR A 332 -4.77 -2.46 6.06
N HIS A 333 -4.95 -3.78 6.07
CA HIS A 333 -5.42 -4.55 7.20
C HIS A 333 -4.57 -5.82 7.32
N GLY A 334 -4.04 -6.08 8.52
CA GLY A 334 -3.31 -7.33 8.80
C GLY A 334 -4.23 -8.52 8.86
N VAL A 335 -3.65 -9.71 8.80
CA VAL A 335 -4.35 -10.99 9.01
C VAL A 335 -3.87 -11.64 10.31
N PRO A 336 -4.75 -12.35 11.06
CA PRO A 336 -4.34 -13.05 12.25
C PRO A 336 -3.34 -14.16 11.91
N LEU A 337 -2.35 -14.33 12.80
CA LEU A 337 -1.38 -15.42 12.72
C LEU A 337 -1.62 -16.37 13.89
N ALA A 338 -1.59 -17.66 13.62
CA ALA A 338 -1.80 -18.68 14.63
C ALA A 338 -0.78 -18.54 15.79
N GLY A 339 -1.29 -18.54 17.04
CA GLY A 339 -0.48 -18.38 18.24
C GLY A 339 -0.16 -16.94 18.64
N LEU A 340 -0.55 -15.94 17.85
CA LEU A 340 -0.42 -14.52 18.19
C LEU A 340 -1.77 -13.89 18.56
N PRO A 341 -1.79 -12.95 19.52
CA PRO A 341 -2.96 -12.12 19.77
C PRO A 341 -3.21 -11.21 18.55
N PHE A 342 -4.48 -10.92 18.27
CA PHE A 342 -4.85 -10.07 17.14
C PHE A 342 -6.04 -9.16 17.48
N ASP A 343 -5.89 -7.88 17.22
CA ASP A 343 -6.96 -6.89 17.32
C ASP A 343 -7.70 -6.83 15.98
N GLN A 344 -8.83 -7.50 15.90
CA GLN A 344 -9.67 -7.57 14.69
C GLN A 344 -10.14 -6.19 14.21
N LYS A 345 -10.43 -5.27 15.14
CA LYS A 345 -10.94 -3.94 14.79
C LYS A 345 -9.85 -3.06 14.16
N ARG A 346 -8.66 -3.13 14.71
CA ARG A 346 -7.50 -2.36 14.21
C ARG A 346 -6.78 -3.08 13.07
N GLY A 347 -6.92 -4.41 12.94
CA GLY A 347 -6.23 -5.23 11.96
C GLY A 347 -4.73 -5.34 12.23
N VAL A 348 -4.34 -5.47 13.50
CA VAL A 348 -2.94 -5.50 13.92
C VAL A 348 -2.69 -6.50 15.05
N VAL A 349 -1.47 -7.00 15.15
CA VAL A 349 -0.97 -7.65 16.35
C VAL A 349 -0.72 -6.56 17.41
N PRO A 350 -1.34 -6.62 18.60
CA PRO A 350 -1.12 -5.65 19.66
C PRO A 350 0.35 -5.62 20.06
N ASN A 351 0.95 -4.44 20.07
CA ASN A 351 2.35 -4.30 20.47
C ASN A 351 2.65 -2.92 21.08
N GLU A 352 3.71 -2.86 21.86
CA GLU A 352 4.33 -1.64 22.35
C GLU A 352 5.83 -1.67 22.03
N HIS A 353 6.29 -0.69 21.26
CA HIS A 353 7.68 -0.63 20.78
C HIS A 353 8.17 -1.94 20.12
N GLY A 354 7.30 -2.60 19.36
CA GLY A 354 7.55 -3.87 18.69
C GLY A 354 7.41 -5.11 19.58
N ARG A 355 7.22 -4.98 20.88
CA ARG A 355 6.96 -6.12 21.80
C ARG A 355 5.49 -6.50 21.73
N ILE A 356 5.22 -7.74 21.35
CA ILE A 356 3.84 -8.24 21.27
C ILE A 356 3.23 -8.29 22.67
N LEU A 357 2.03 -7.74 22.80
CA LEU A 357 1.28 -7.68 24.07
C LEU A 357 0.18 -8.73 24.11
N VAL A 358 0.04 -9.42 25.24
CA VAL A 358 -0.99 -10.45 25.45
C VAL A 358 -2.16 -9.85 26.21
N PRO A 359 -3.36 -9.72 25.61
CA PRO A 359 -4.56 -9.31 26.32
C PRO A 359 -5.02 -10.37 27.36
N PRO A 360 -5.70 -9.98 28.46
CA PRO A 360 -6.15 -8.62 28.82
C PRO A 360 -5.11 -7.79 29.59
N GLY A 361 -4.03 -8.40 30.09
CA GLY A 361 -3.06 -7.74 30.97
C GLY A 361 -2.05 -6.84 30.24
N ASN A 362 -1.99 -6.92 28.90
CA ASN A 362 -0.99 -6.23 28.07
C ASN A 362 0.46 -6.52 28.49
N GLU A 363 0.72 -7.72 29.02
CA GLU A 363 2.08 -8.13 29.33
C GLU A 363 2.85 -8.49 28.04
N PRO A 364 4.13 -8.11 27.94
CA PRO A 364 4.94 -8.47 26.79
C PRO A 364 5.13 -9.99 26.65
N MET A 365 4.93 -10.51 25.45
CA MET A 365 5.25 -11.89 25.11
C MET A 365 6.77 -12.06 25.07
N VAL A 366 7.34 -12.81 26.01
CA VAL A 366 8.80 -12.92 26.15
C VAL A 366 9.42 -13.55 24.90
N GLY A 367 10.45 -12.87 24.35
CA GLY A 367 11.19 -13.32 23.17
C GLY A 367 10.44 -13.23 21.84
N VAL A 368 9.25 -12.59 21.79
CA VAL A 368 8.44 -12.47 20.58
C VAL A 368 8.11 -10.99 20.30
N TYR A 369 8.38 -10.56 19.05
CA TYR A 369 8.35 -9.17 18.60
C TYR A 369 7.58 -8.99 17.31
#